data_012ff1b8d136258b4d8482231fdc6979
#
_entry.id   012ff1b8d136258b4d8482231fdc6979
#
_cell.length_a   1.000
_cell.length_b   1.000
_cell.length_c   1.000
_cell.angle_alpha   90.00
_cell.angle_beta   90.00
_cell.angle_gamma   90.00
#
_symmetry.space_group_name_H-M   'P 1'
#
loop_
_entity.id
_entity.type
_entity.pdbx_description
1 polymer ?
#
loop_
_entity_poly.entity_id
_entity_poly.type
_entity_poly.pdbx_seq_one_letter_code
_entity_poly.pdbx_strand_id
1 'polypeptide(L)'
;MKTQNYILILFIAFSCTMCNSSKKEDKTAVEKITSTEKEGEHIKLSPADSLKLVNHEIEIKGEVEFPLQLSIDSLRKMKVATISNFKIIGQNGDIKKDDKISKGVLLKDILEKAKIKQNGHKDRNFYIVARASDDYKATFSWAEIFNNPTGENTYVLFEENGKPVKNGEMVLICKNDIKTGPRHVYWLKSIEVYKVK
;
A
#
# COMPACT_ATOMS: atom_id res chain seq x y z
N MET A 1 35.65 -55.76 -13.10
CA MET A 1 34.77 -56.63 -12.31
C MET A 1 33.52 -55.83 -11.94
N LYS A 2 32.38 -56.30 -12.47
CA LYS A 2 31.04 -55.70 -12.27
C LYS A 2 30.43 -56.30 -11.00
N THR A 3 29.93 -55.50 -10.10
CA THR A 3 29.00 -55.98 -9.07
C THR A 3 27.74 -55.12 -9.13
N GLN A 4 26.66 -55.79 -9.46
CA GLN A 4 25.32 -55.29 -9.64
C GLN A 4 24.53 -55.59 -8.35
N ASN A 5 24.07 -54.58 -7.66
CA ASN A 5 23.21 -54.73 -6.48
C ASN A 5 21.74 -54.54 -6.87
N TYR A 6 20.97 -55.62 -6.73
CA TYR A 6 19.51 -55.59 -6.84
C TYR A 6 18.90 -55.19 -5.49
N ILE A 7 18.08 -54.16 -5.45
CA ILE A 7 17.26 -53.81 -4.29
C ILE A 7 15.84 -54.37 -4.54
N LEU A 8 15.46 -55.25 -3.66
CA LEU A 8 14.17 -55.95 -3.60
C LEU A 8 13.10 -54.97 -3.03
N ILE A 9 12.06 -54.67 -3.80
CA ILE A 9 10.91 -53.89 -3.34
C ILE A 9 9.87 -54.82 -2.73
N LEU A 10 9.63 -54.69 -1.44
CA LEU A 10 8.63 -55.40 -0.68
C LEU A 10 7.30 -54.62 -0.70
N PHE A 11 6.28 -55.14 -1.37
CA PHE A 11 4.91 -54.65 -1.32
C PHE A 11 4.22 -55.17 -0.05
N ILE A 12 3.84 -54.25 0.84
CA ILE A 12 2.94 -54.56 1.95
C ILE A 12 1.56 -54.04 1.60
N ALA A 13 0.63 -54.94 1.29
CA ALA A 13 -0.79 -54.63 1.17
C ALA A 13 -1.41 -54.58 2.58
N PHE A 14 -1.97 -53.46 2.96
CA PHE A 14 -2.73 -53.32 4.20
C PHE A 14 -4.21 -53.16 3.86
N SER A 15 -4.93 -54.24 4.07
CA SER A 15 -6.39 -54.32 3.99
C SER A 15 -6.98 -53.85 5.33
N CYS A 16 -7.74 -52.75 5.34
CA CYS A 16 -8.55 -52.37 6.49
C CYS A 16 -10.03 -52.51 6.18
N THR A 17 -10.61 -53.40 6.96
CA THR A 17 -12.01 -53.76 7.08
C THR A 17 -12.90 -52.58 7.48
N MET A 18 -14.07 -52.50 6.83
CA MET A 18 -15.19 -51.61 7.19
C MET A 18 -15.75 -52.01 8.56
N CYS A 19 -15.97 -51.04 9.43
CA CYS A 19 -16.98 -51.06 10.47
C CYS A 19 -17.98 -49.95 10.26
N ASN A 20 -19.21 -50.33 9.97
CA ASN A 20 -20.39 -49.51 9.85
C ASN A 20 -20.97 -49.27 11.26
N SER A 21 -21.13 -48.02 11.66
CA SER A 21 -21.99 -47.69 12.80
C SER A 21 -22.69 -46.35 12.54
N SER A 22 -23.99 -46.51 12.29
CA SER A 22 -24.93 -45.41 12.12
C SER A 22 -25.19 -44.71 13.45
N LYS A 23 -24.94 -43.38 13.49
CA LYS A 23 -25.65 -42.44 14.41
C LYS A 23 -26.01 -41.17 13.65
N LYS A 24 -27.33 -40.95 13.63
CA LYS A 24 -27.93 -39.65 13.26
C LYS A 24 -27.50 -38.62 14.29
N GLU A 25 -27.06 -37.46 13.84
CA GLU A 25 -27.28 -36.20 14.56
C GLU A 25 -26.93 -35.00 13.66
N ASP A 26 -27.92 -34.22 13.56
CA ASP A 26 -28.03 -32.76 13.48
C ASP A 26 -27.18 -31.96 12.49
N LYS A 27 -27.92 -31.39 11.53
CA LYS A 27 -27.45 -30.45 10.55
C LYS A 27 -27.40 -29.05 11.21
N THR A 28 -26.23 -28.63 11.64
CA THR A 28 -25.92 -27.21 11.74
C THR A 28 -25.05 -26.88 10.55
N ALA A 29 -25.61 -26.15 9.60
CA ALA A 29 -24.93 -25.65 8.42
C ALA A 29 -23.89 -24.63 8.87
N VAL A 30 -22.62 -25.03 8.92
CA VAL A 30 -21.51 -24.11 8.90
C VAL A 30 -21.27 -23.74 7.45
N GLU A 31 -21.77 -22.61 7.05
CA GLU A 31 -21.45 -21.98 5.77
C GLU A 31 -19.94 -21.75 5.71
N LYS A 32 -19.27 -22.57 4.94
CA LYS A 32 -17.86 -22.43 4.61
C LYS A 32 -17.74 -21.22 3.68
N ILE A 33 -17.51 -20.05 4.25
CA ILE A 33 -17.14 -18.85 3.48
C ILE A 33 -15.78 -19.17 2.85
N THR A 34 -15.83 -19.67 1.62
CA THR A 34 -14.64 -19.73 0.76
C THR A 34 -14.47 -18.32 0.20
N SER A 35 -13.73 -17.48 0.91
CA SER A 35 -13.27 -16.22 0.38
C SER A 35 -12.23 -16.53 -0.70
N THR A 36 -12.70 -16.70 -1.92
CA THR A 36 -11.83 -16.59 -3.10
C THR A 36 -11.61 -15.09 -3.29
N GLU A 37 -10.61 -14.53 -2.62
CA GLU A 37 -10.11 -13.21 -2.95
C GLU A 37 -9.59 -13.26 -4.39
N LYS A 38 -10.38 -12.77 -5.32
CA LYS A 38 -9.90 -12.37 -6.65
C LYS A 38 -9.07 -11.12 -6.47
N GLU A 39 -7.76 -11.26 -6.35
CA GLU A 39 -6.83 -10.14 -6.45
C GLU A 39 -7.10 -9.38 -7.76
N GLY A 40 -7.44 -8.11 -7.66
CA GLY A 40 -7.32 -7.16 -8.76
C GLY A 40 -8.59 -6.57 -9.36
N GLU A 41 -9.81 -6.84 -8.88
CA GLU A 41 -10.97 -6.04 -9.25
C GLU A 41 -11.02 -4.78 -8.38
N HIS A 42 -10.50 -3.64 -8.91
CA HIS A 42 -10.88 -2.33 -8.41
C HIS A 42 -12.41 -2.24 -8.48
N ILE A 43 -13.05 -2.22 -7.33
CA ILE A 43 -14.49 -1.94 -7.23
C ILE A 43 -14.70 -0.63 -7.98
N LYS A 44 -15.41 -0.67 -9.11
CA LYS A 44 -15.78 0.54 -9.84
C LYS A 44 -16.83 1.28 -9.02
N LEU A 45 -16.34 2.19 -8.17
CA LEU A 45 -17.23 3.07 -7.43
C LEU A 45 -18.08 3.89 -8.39
N SER A 46 -19.33 4.13 -8.01
CA SER A 46 -20.17 5.09 -8.75
C SER A 46 -19.51 6.48 -8.69
N PRO A 47 -19.75 7.36 -9.68
CA PRO A 47 -19.24 8.73 -9.63
C PRO A 47 -19.63 9.47 -8.34
N ALA A 48 -20.84 9.23 -7.84
CA ALA A 48 -21.34 9.83 -6.59
C ALA A 48 -20.58 9.31 -5.36
N ASP A 49 -20.25 8.03 -5.31
CA ASP A 49 -19.49 7.45 -4.19
C ASP A 49 -18.02 7.85 -4.24
N SER A 50 -17.43 7.97 -5.43
CA SER A 50 -16.06 8.48 -5.59
C SER A 50 -15.94 9.92 -5.07
N LEU A 51 -16.95 10.77 -5.23
CA LEU A 51 -16.94 12.14 -4.73
C LEU A 51 -16.94 12.21 -3.20
N LYS A 52 -17.54 11.25 -2.51
CA LYS A 52 -17.54 11.17 -1.03
C LYS A 52 -16.16 10.86 -0.45
N LEU A 53 -15.26 10.31 -1.25
CA LEU A 53 -13.91 9.96 -0.84
C LEU A 53 -12.90 11.12 -1.02
N VAL A 54 -13.30 12.18 -1.72
CA VAL A 54 -12.43 13.33 -2.00
C VAL A 54 -12.09 14.08 -0.73
N ASN A 55 -10.81 14.38 -0.53
CA ASN A 55 -10.32 15.22 0.56
C ASN A 55 -9.72 16.50 -0.02
N HIS A 56 -10.18 17.64 0.47
CA HIS A 56 -9.63 18.95 0.10
C HIS A 56 -8.38 19.30 0.92
N GLU A 57 -8.13 18.56 1.98
CA GLU A 57 -6.96 18.69 2.86
C GLU A 57 -6.47 17.31 3.27
N ILE A 58 -5.15 17.19 3.46
CA ILE A 58 -4.53 16.02 4.09
C ILE A 58 -4.06 16.38 5.50
N GLU A 59 -4.26 15.45 6.42
CA GLU A 59 -3.84 15.59 7.82
C GLU A 59 -2.48 14.90 8.02
N ILE A 60 -1.52 15.61 8.62
CA ILE A 60 -0.24 15.05 9.07
C ILE A 60 -0.28 14.98 10.58
N LYS A 61 -0.22 13.77 11.14
CA LYS A 61 -0.44 13.53 12.56
C LYS A 61 0.38 12.38 13.15
N GLY A 62 0.19 12.13 14.46
CA GLY A 62 0.87 11.09 15.22
C GLY A 62 2.12 11.62 15.91
N GLU A 63 3.22 10.92 15.80
CA GLU A 63 4.49 11.26 16.45
C GLU A 63 5.23 12.40 15.73
N VAL A 64 4.56 13.55 15.61
CA VAL A 64 5.10 14.79 15.03
C VAL A 64 4.99 15.95 16.03
N GLU A 65 5.96 16.89 15.99
CA GLU A 65 5.94 18.09 16.86
C GLU A 65 4.86 19.06 16.41
N PHE A 66 4.67 19.22 15.10
CA PHE A 66 3.73 20.16 14.50
C PHE A 66 2.74 19.38 13.60
N PRO A 67 1.58 18.93 14.13
CA PRO A 67 0.51 18.43 13.28
C PRO A 67 0.10 19.46 12.24
N LEU A 68 -0.14 19.05 10.99
CA LEU A 68 -0.46 19.93 9.88
C LEU A 68 -1.78 19.51 9.22
N GLN A 69 -2.50 20.51 8.69
CA GLN A 69 -3.53 20.30 7.67
C GLN A 69 -3.08 21.03 6.41
N LEU A 70 -2.94 20.31 5.31
CA LEU A 70 -2.38 20.83 4.07
C LEU A 70 -3.42 20.72 2.96
N SER A 71 -3.91 21.87 2.51
CA SER A 71 -4.67 21.99 1.27
C SER A 71 -3.74 22.01 0.05
N ILE A 72 -4.30 21.92 -1.14
CA ILE A 72 -3.56 22.07 -2.41
C ILE A 72 -2.79 23.42 -2.43
N ASP A 73 -3.41 24.49 -1.96
CA ASP A 73 -2.75 25.82 -1.90
C ASP A 73 -1.59 25.85 -0.91
N SER A 74 -1.68 25.09 0.19
CA SER A 74 -0.56 24.91 1.13
C SER A 74 0.59 24.13 0.48
N LEU A 75 0.28 23.07 -0.26
CA LEU A 75 1.27 22.28 -0.99
C LEU A 75 1.95 23.08 -2.11
N ARG A 76 1.21 23.92 -2.84
CA ARG A 76 1.76 24.80 -3.88
C ARG A 76 2.78 25.83 -3.35
N LYS A 77 2.72 26.17 -2.07
CA LYS A 77 3.69 27.08 -1.40
C LYS A 77 4.96 26.35 -0.95
N MET A 78 5.00 25.03 -1.04
CA MET A 78 6.18 24.21 -0.74
C MET A 78 7.06 24.05 -1.99
N LYS A 79 8.13 23.25 -1.88
CA LYS A 79 9.01 22.90 -3.02
C LYS A 79 8.29 21.95 -3.98
N VAL A 80 7.62 22.49 -4.97
CA VAL A 80 6.89 21.72 -5.98
C VAL A 80 7.86 21.10 -6.98
N ALA A 81 7.73 19.80 -7.20
CA ALA A 81 8.41 19.05 -8.24
C ALA A 81 7.48 18.76 -9.42
N THR A 82 8.04 18.69 -10.63
CA THR A 82 7.35 18.20 -11.83
C THR A 82 7.76 16.75 -12.06
N ILE A 83 6.79 15.86 -12.15
CA ILE A 83 6.97 14.43 -12.34
C ILE A 83 6.42 14.04 -13.71
N SER A 84 7.26 13.44 -14.54
CA SER A 84 6.90 12.91 -15.87
C SER A 84 7.27 11.44 -15.96
N ASN A 85 6.69 10.74 -16.96
CA ASN A 85 7.01 9.35 -17.26
C ASN A 85 6.81 8.37 -16.08
N PHE A 86 5.89 8.69 -15.17
CA PHE A 86 5.53 7.78 -14.11
C PHE A 86 4.67 6.64 -14.66
N LYS A 87 5.03 5.40 -14.31
CA LYS A 87 4.29 4.20 -14.71
C LYS A 87 3.69 3.54 -13.48
N ILE A 88 2.42 3.21 -13.55
CA ILE A 88 1.77 2.37 -12.54
C ILE A 88 2.02 0.91 -12.91
N ILE A 89 2.74 0.18 -12.07
CA ILE A 89 3.05 -1.23 -12.23
C ILE A 89 2.32 -1.99 -11.15
N GLY A 90 1.35 -2.81 -11.55
CA GLY A 90 0.56 -3.63 -10.62
C GLY A 90 1.37 -4.77 -9.99
N GLN A 91 0.79 -5.44 -8.99
CA GLN A 91 1.44 -6.54 -8.27
C GLN A 91 1.76 -7.72 -9.20
N ASN A 92 0.92 -8.00 -10.18
CA ASN A 92 1.10 -9.00 -11.23
C ASN A 92 2.09 -8.59 -12.33
N GLY A 93 2.58 -7.34 -12.33
CA GLY A 93 3.50 -6.79 -13.32
C GLY A 93 2.82 -6.05 -14.49
N ASP A 94 1.52 -5.95 -14.51
CA ASP A 94 0.80 -5.16 -15.52
C ASP A 94 1.22 -3.70 -15.47
N ILE A 95 1.57 -3.15 -16.63
CA ILE A 95 2.04 -1.77 -16.75
C ILE A 95 0.93 -0.93 -17.35
N LYS A 96 0.44 0.04 -16.58
CA LYS A 96 -0.38 1.15 -17.09
C LYS A 96 0.58 2.28 -17.42
N LYS A 97 0.65 2.66 -18.70
CA LYS A 97 1.37 3.87 -19.09
C LYS A 97 0.64 5.09 -18.53
N ASP A 98 1.38 5.95 -17.87
CA ASP A 98 0.92 7.28 -17.50
C ASP A 98 1.82 8.30 -18.20
N ASP A 99 1.32 8.87 -19.30
CA ASP A 99 2.04 9.91 -20.06
C ASP A 99 1.76 11.33 -19.50
N LYS A 100 1.19 11.40 -18.30
CA LYS A 100 0.83 12.65 -17.65
C LYS A 100 2.04 13.36 -17.07
N ILE A 101 1.96 14.67 -17.09
CA ILE A 101 2.85 15.54 -16.33
C ILE A 101 2.14 15.88 -15.04
N SER A 102 2.72 15.47 -13.92
CA SER A 102 2.16 15.70 -12.60
C SER A 102 2.98 16.71 -11.82
N LYS A 103 2.33 17.43 -10.89
CA LYS A 103 3.01 18.25 -9.89
C LYS A 103 2.70 17.75 -8.50
N GLY A 104 3.70 17.79 -7.64
CA GLY A 104 3.58 17.33 -6.26
C GLY A 104 4.73 17.81 -5.41
N VAL A 105 4.67 17.44 -4.13
CA VAL A 105 5.66 17.75 -3.11
C VAL A 105 6.23 16.45 -2.56
N LEU A 106 7.52 16.41 -2.26
CA LEU A 106 8.13 15.25 -1.61
C LEU A 106 7.48 14.98 -0.24
N LEU A 107 7.16 13.72 0.02
CA LEU A 107 6.69 13.30 1.35
C LEU A 107 7.70 13.67 2.44
N LYS A 108 9.00 13.55 2.14
CA LYS A 108 10.09 13.95 3.03
C LYS A 108 9.98 15.42 3.45
N ASP A 109 9.78 16.34 2.49
CA ASP A 109 9.67 17.78 2.78
C ASP A 109 8.44 18.09 3.66
N ILE A 110 7.34 17.36 3.48
CA ILE A 110 6.14 17.46 4.32
C ILE A 110 6.44 17.00 5.75
N LEU A 111 7.13 15.86 5.90
CA LEU A 111 7.48 15.31 7.21
C LEU A 111 8.54 16.14 7.93
N GLU A 112 9.49 16.76 7.21
CA GLU A 112 10.44 17.72 7.77
C GLU A 112 9.72 18.95 8.34
N LYS A 113 8.69 19.46 7.63
CA LYS A 113 7.85 20.55 8.12
C LYS A 113 7.05 20.17 9.37
N ALA A 114 6.49 18.93 9.42
CA ALA A 114 5.78 18.43 10.58
C ALA A 114 6.71 18.07 11.75
N LYS A 115 7.97 17.79 11.47
CA LYS A 115 9.04 17.43 12.39
C LYS A 115 8.71 16.21 13.27
N ILE A 116 9.19 15.06 12.90
CA ILE A 116 9.00 13.82 13.69
C ILE A 116 9.61 13.99 15.09
N LYS A 117 8.90 13.58 16.14
CA LYS A 117 9.31 13.61 17.56
C LYS A 117 10.47 12.65 17.84
N GLN A 118 11.61 12.96 17.30
CA GLN A 118 12.80 12.13 17.35
C GLN A 118 13.69 12.54 18.53
N ASN A 119 13.96 11.61 19.44
CA ASN A 119 14.82 11.87 20.58
C ASN A 119 16.27 11.47 20.27
N GLY A 120 16.98 12.39 19.61
CA GLY A 120 18.36 12.20 19.19
C GLY A 120 18.53 11.28 17.98
N HIS A 121 19.80 11.14 17.52
CA HIS A 121 20.12 10.47 16.26
C HIS A 121 19.89 8.94 16.26
N LYS A 122 19.80 8.32 17.43
CA LYS A 122 19.56 6.87 17.57
C LYS A 122 18.07 6.50 17.53
N ASP A 123 17.17 7.47 17.72
CA ASP A 123 15.74 7.27 17.77
C ASP A 123 15.14 7.33 16.35
N ARG A 124 15.22 6.22 15.60
CA ARG A 124 14.80 6.12 14.20
C ARG A 124 13.77 5.02 13.95
N ASN A 125 13.13 4.52 15.00
CA ASN A 125 12.18 3.42 14.97
C ASN A 125 10.75 3.89 14.66
N PHE A 126 10.60 4.75 13.63
CA PHE A 126 9.31 5.24 13.19
C PHE A 126 8.89 4.59 11.87
N TYR A 127 7.59 4.49 11.68
CA TYR A 127 6.98 4.16 10.40
C TYR A 127 5.90 5.17 10.07
N ILE A 128 5.70 5.38 8.79
CA ILE A 128 4.78 6.34 8.22
C ILE A 128 3.69 5.58 7.50
N VAL A 129 2.43 5.92 7.75
CA VAL A 129 1.26 5.36 7.07
C VAL A 129 0.60 6.45 6.25
N ALA A 130 0.56 6.27 4.95
CA ALA A 130 -0.29 7.04 4.06
C ALA A 130 -1.65 6.35 3.98
N ARG A 131 -2.71 7.01 4.44
CA ARG A 131 -4.08 6.48 4.50
C ARG A 131 -4.98 7.19 3.52
N ALA A 132 -5.78 6.43 2.80
CA ALA A 132 -6.84 6.89 1.92
C ALA A 132 -8.21 6.96 2.63
N SER A 133 -9.18 7.60 2.01
CA SER A 133 -10.55 7.67 2.52
C SER A 133 -11.31 6.34 2.43
N ASP A 134 -10.91 5.44 1.52
CA ASP A 134 -11.43 4.06 1.40
C ASP A 134 -10.73 3.08 2.35
N ASP A 135 -9.92 3.60 3.30
CA ASP A 135 -9.12 2.88 4.27
C ASP A 135 -7.91 2.10 3.68
N TYR A 136 -7.61 2.28 2.39
CA TYR A 136 -6.36 1.77 1.83
C TYR A 136 -5.15 2.41 2.53
N LYS A 137 -4.08 1.64 2.71
CA LYS A 137 -2.89 2.08 3.44
C LYS A 137 -1.62 1.65 2.72
N ALA A 138 -0.67 2.56 2.63
CA ALA A 138 0.71 2.24 2.27
C ALA A 138 1.64 2.67 3.40
N THR A 139 2.71 1.89 3.63
CA THR A 139 3.63 2.14 4.73
C THR A 139 5.05 2.38 4.23
N PHE A 140 5.78 3.19 4.99
CA PHE A 140 7.20 3.48 4.81
C PHE A 140 7.89 3.44 6.17
N SER A 141 9.11 2.93 6.22
CA SER A 141 9.96 3.13 7.38
C SER A 141 10.57 4.53 7.37
N TRP A 142 10.98 5.03 8.54
CA TRP A 142 11.75 6.26 8.65
C TRP A 142 12.98 6.24 7.72
N ALA A 143 13.69 5.12 7.69
CA ALA A 143 14.91 4.97 6.89
C ALA A 143 14.66 5.02 5.38
N GLU A 144 13.52 4.52 4.89
CA GLU A 144 13.14 4.65 3.47
C GLU A 144 12.94 6.11 3.06
N ILE A 145 12.40 6.94 3.95
CA ILE A 145 12.11 8.35 3.63
C ILE A 145 13.34 9.23 3.80
N PHE A 146 14.17 9.00 4.84
CA PHE A 146 15.25 9.94 5.17
C PHE A 146 16.64 9.48 4.78
N ASN A 147 16.86 8.16 4.59
CA ASN A 147 18.19 7.57 4.33
C ASN A 147 18.27 6.73 3.06
N ASN A 148 17.22 6.72 2.23
CA ASN A 148 17.14 5.86 1.05
C ASN A 148 16.63 6.67 -0.15
N PRO A 149 16.99 6.33 -1.40
CA PRO A 149 16.46 6.97 -2.60
C PRO A 149 14.93 7.02 -2.68
N THR A 150 14.22 6.18 -1.94
CA THR A 150 12.76 6.21 -1.84
C THR A 150 12.23 7.57 -1.37
N GLY A 151 12.92 8.23 -0.43
CA GLY A 151 12.52 9.55 0.05
C GLY A 151 12.55 10.63 -1.01
N GLU A 152 13.48 10.55 -1.97
CA GLU A 152 13.59 11.47 -3.10
C GLU A 152 12.65 11.09 -4.27
N ASN A 153 11.87 10.02 -4.12
CA ASN A 153 10.97 9.48 -5.14
C ASN A 153 9.54 9.26 -4.66
N THR A 154 9.22 9.66 -3.42
CA THR A 154 7.87 9.58 -2.86
C THR A 154 7.24 10.96 -2.81
N TYR A 155 6.11 11.12 -3.52
CA TYR A 155 5.45 12.42 -3.72
C TYR A 155 3.98 12.38 -3.32
N VAL A 156 3.49 13.49 -2.80
CA VAL A 156 2.06 13.82 -2.74
C VAL A 156 1.74 14.67 -3.95
N LEU A 157 1.04 14.09 -4.92
CA LEU A 157 0.59 14.75 -6.15
C LEU A 157 -0.71 15.50 -5.90
N PHE A 158 -0.88 16.67 -6.54
CA PHE A 158 -2.11 17.47 -6.47
C PHE A 158 -2.55 18.01 -7.85
N GLU A 159 -1.73 17.82 -8.89
CA GLU A 159 -2.03 18.30 -10.25
C GLU A 159 -1.56 17.29 -11.30
N GLU A 160 -2.38 17.05 -12.32
CA GLU A 160 -2.06 16.25 -13.51
C GLU A 160 -2.47 17.02 -14.77
N ASN A 161 -1.52 17.24 -15.70
CA ASN A 161 -1.73 17.99 -16.94
C ASN A 161 -2.43 19.36 -16.71
N GLY A 162 -2.04 20.09 -15.66
CA GLY A 162 -2.61 21.41 -15.31
C GLY A 162 -3.99 21.37 -14.67
N LYS A 163 -4.51 20.20 -14.31
CA LYS A 163 -5.82 20.00 -13.64
C LYS A 163 -5.64 19.29 -12.30
N PRO A 164 -6.58 19.41 -11.37
CA PRO A 164 -6.56 18.59 -10.15
C PRO A 164 -6.52 17.10 -10.48
N VAL A 165 -5.84 16.31 -9.65
CA VAL A 165 -5.77 14.85 -9.80
C VAL A 165 -7.19 14.26 -9.72
N LYS A 166 -7.53 13.37 -10.66
CA LYS A 166 -8.91 12.87 -10.80
C LYS A 166 -9.42 12.09 -9.60
N ASN A 167 -8.56 11.30 -8.95
CA ASN A 167 -8.97 10.39 -7.89
C ASN A 167 -8.60 10.97 -6.53
N GLY A 168 -9.36 12.01 -6.10
CA GLY A 168 -9.31 12.51 -4.75
C GLY A 168 -8.49 13.76 -4.52
N GLU A 169 -8.19 14.54 -5.58
CA GLU A 169 -7.42 15.79 -5.57
C GLU A 169 -5.97 15.64 -5.09
N MET A 170 -5.69 14.74 -4.15
CA MET A 170 -4.35 14.41 -3.68
C MET A 170 -4.12 12.89 -3.70
N VAL A 171 -2.95 12.50 -4.23
CA VAL A 171 -2.55 11.10 -4.41
C VAL A 171 -1.11 10.95 -3.96
N LEU A 172 -0.80 9.91 -3.19
CA LEU A 172 0.59 9.58 -2.89
C LEU A 172 1.11 8.53 -3.87
N ILE A 173 2.32 8.74 -4.37
CA ILE A 173 3.05 7.79 -5.22
C ILE A 173 4.46 7.55 -4.71
N CYS A 174 5.01 6.36 -5.02
CA CYS A 174 6.44 6.05 -4.88
C CYS A 174 7.00 5.64 -6.25
N LYS A 175 7.85 6.49 -6.83
CA LYS A 175 8.33 6.34 -8.23
C LYS A 175 9.34 5.22 -8.43
N ASN A 176 10.14 4.92 -7.42
CA ASN A 176 11.25 3.97 -7.53
C ASN A 176 10.91 2.56 -7.06
N ASP A 177 9.65 2.29 -6.73
CA ASP A 177 9.23 0.93 -6.47
C ASP A 177 9.27 0.08 -7.74
N ILE A 178 9.70 -1.17 -7.62
CA ILE A 178 9.62 -2.14 -8.71
C ILE A 178 8.16 -2.38 -9.11
N LYS A 179 7.26 -2.39 -8.13
CA LYS A 179 5.81 -2.46 -8.26
C LYS A 179 5.21 -1.20 -7.67
N THR A 180 4.96 -0.20 -8.48
CA THR A 180 4.52 1.14 -8.02
C THR A 180 3.06 1.17 -7.58
N GLY A 181 2.24 0.23 -8.03
CA GLY A 181 0.81 0.15 -7.71
C GLY A 181 0.51 0.00 -6.22
N PRO A 182 1.18 -0.89 -5.47
CA PRO A 182 0.93 -1.08 -4.03
C PRO A 182 1.17 0.16 -3.16
N ARG A 183 1.99 1.10 -3.60
CA ARG A 183 2.18 2.39 -2.89
C ARG A 183 1.63 3.59 -3.68
N HIS A 184 0.61 3.35 -4.49
CA HIS A 184 -0.18 4.37 -5.18
C HIS A 184 -1.49 4.58 -4.40
N VAL A 185 -1.53 5.59 -3.53
CA VAL A 185 -2.64 5.86 -2.61
C VAL A 185 -3.52 6.94 -3.17
N TYR A 186 -4.65 6.55 -3.77
CA TYR A 186 -5.71 7.46 -4.20
C TYR A 186 -6.47 8.04 -3.01
N TRP A 187 -7.22 9.11 -3.17
CA TRP A 187 -8.04 9.75 -2.14
C TRP A 187 -7.27 9.93 -0.82
N LEU A 188 -6.03 10.40 -0.93
CA LEU A 188 -5.16 10.56 0.23
C LEU A 188 -5.83 11.41 1.30
N LYS A 189 -5.97 10.86 2.51
CA LYS A 189 -6.64 11.48 3.65
C LYS A 189 -5.66 11.95 4.71
N SER A 190 -4.70 11.12 5.04
CA SER A 190 -3.73 11.43 6.09
C SER A 190 -2.37 10.78 5.86
N ILE A 191 -1.36 11.41 6.44
CA ILE A 191 -0.01 10.88 6.67
C ILE A 191 0.16 10.74 8.19
N GLU A 192 0.28 9.53 8.67
CA GLU A 192 0.30 9.22 10.10
C GLU A 192 1.68 8.68 10.47
N VAL A 193 2.31 9.28 11.47
CA VAL A 193 3.63 8.86 11.98
C VAL A 193 3.44 8.06 13.26
N TYR A 194 3.98 6.87 13.29
CA TYR A 194 3.94 5.98 14.45
C TYR A 194 5.35 5.60 14.87
N LYS A 195 5.50 5.27 16.15
CA LYS A 195 6.75 4.78 16.72
C LYS A 195 6.62 3.30 17.08
N VAL A 196 7.60 2.50 16.67
CA VAL A 196 7.72 1.11 17.11
C VAL A 196 8.14 1.11 18.59
N LYS A 197 7.38 0.39 19.42
CA LYS A 197 7.64 0.21 20.83
C LYS A 197 8.53 -1.01 21.09
#